data_07011e11f1d08177ba84ea5233c6e715
#
_entry.id   07011e11f1d08177ba84ea5233c6e715
#
_cell.length_a   1.000
_cell.length_b   1.000
_cell.length_c   1.000
_cell.angle_alpha   90.00
_cell.angle_beta   90.00
_cell.angle_gamma   90.00
#
_symmetry.space_group_name_H-M   'P 1'
#
loop_
_entity.id
_entity.type
_entity.pdbx_description
1 polymer ?
#
loop_
_entity_poly.entity_id
_entity_poly.type
_entity_poly.pdbx_seq_one_letter_code
_entity_poly.pdbx_strand_id
1 'polypeptide(L)'
;VKSGITPEISDAIKERQEQIALVFSGYISIPEDGEYVFYTSSDDGSRLYVGSGLVVNNDGDHGMTERNGKAILSAGDHAFKVTYFNHGGPAGLSVYVEGPGMDKQAVPEEWLSHLGQPMLPTGSETFSIDKTKASQGQAWFRKLGCASCHTILESGAASIAASEAKPLISIGIDSGKGCLSDEPGISSPLYHLTSSEREAITSSISHIENLSNPL
;
A
#
# COMPACT_ATOMS: atom_id res chain seq x y z
N VAL A 1 20.68 7.33 -5.13
CA VAL A 1 20.04 6.02 -5.11
C VAL A 1 19.80 5.62 -6.55
N LYS A 2 20.17 4.40 -6.94
CA LYS A 2 19.86 3.81 -8.24
C LYS A 2 18.90 2.65 -8.02
N SER A 3 18.06 2.37 -9.02
CA SER A 3 17.11 1.28 -9.01
C SER A 3 17.10 0.56 -10.35
N GLY A 4 16.70 -0.70 -10.36
CA GLY A 4 16.64 -1.54 -11.54
C GLY A 4 15.99 -2.88 -11.22
N ILE A 5 15.94 -3.76 -12.19
CA ILE A 5 15.47 -5.13 -12.06
C ILE A 5 16.67 -6.06 -12.13
N THR A 6 16.71 -7.05 -11.27
CA THR A 6 17.71 -8.11 -11.27
C THR A 6 17.02 -9.48 -11.21
N PRO A 7 17.54 -10.50 -11.93
CA PRO A 7 16.98 -11.83 -11.85
C PRO A 7 17.34 -12.57 -10.56
N GLU A 8 18.37 -12.13 -9.85
CA GLU A 8 18.87 -12.79 -8.66
C GLU A 8 19.05 -11.82 -7.49
N ILE A 9 19.07 -12.37 -6.27
CA ILE A 9 19.31 -11.62 -5.04
C ILE A 9 20.76 -11.88 -4.63
N SER A 10 21.64 -11.02 -5.11
CA SER A 10 23.08 -11.10 -4.82
C SER A 10 23.71 -9.71 -4.77
N ASP A 11 24.91 -9.61 -4.20
CA ASP A 11 25.68 -8.38 -4.19
C ASP A 11 26.36 -8.05 -5.54
N ALA A 12 26.17 -8.90 -6.57
CA ALA A 12 26.77 -8.70 -7.91
C ALA A 12 26.37 -7.36 -8.56
N ILE A 13 25.22 -6.80 -8.20
CA ILE A 13 24.74 -5.51 -8.72
C ILE A 13 25.40 -4.27 -8.06
N LYS A 14 26.30 -4.49 -7.09
CA LYS A 14 26.98 -3.39 -6.39
C LYS A 14 27.89 -2.62 -7.33
N GLU A 15 27.88 -1.31 -7.20
CA GLU A 15 28.75 -0.40 -7.97
C GLU A 15 30.02 0.00 -7.20
N ARG A 16 30.04 -0.26 -5.90
CA ARG A 16 31.17 -0.01 -5.00
C ARG A 16 31.39 -1.23 -4.14
N GLN A 17 32.60 -1.39 -3.61
CA GLN A 17 32.93 -2.52 -2.73
C GLN A 17 32.46 -2.27 -1.30
N GLU A 18 32.51 -1.04 -0.84
CA GLU A 18 32.28 -0.65 0.54
C GLU A 18 31.21 0.46 0.66
N GLN A 19 30.66 0.63 1.85
CA GLN A 19 29.66 1.64 2.18
C GLN A 19 28.46 1.60 1.23
N ILE A 20 27.92 0.42 1.05
CA ILE A 20 26.76 0.17 0.20
C ILE A 20 25.60 -0.39 1.02
N ALA A 21 24.39 -0.12 0.52
CA ALA A 21 23.20 -0.79 0.95
C ALA A 21 22.36 -1.16 -0.27
N LEU A 22 21.83 -2.39 -0.27
CA LEU A 22 20.96 -2.91 -1.30
C LEU A 22 19.61 -3.27 -0.70
N VAL A 23 18.54 -3.02 -1.43
CA VAL A 23 17.19 -3.45 -1.09
C VAL A 23 16.61 -4.17 -2.29
N PHE A 24 16.34 -5.45 -2.13
CA PHE A 24 15.60 -6.26 -3.09
C PHE A 24 14.16 -6.32 -2.63
N SER A 25 13.22 -6.06 -3.52
CA SER A 25 11.80 -6.14 -3.21
C SER A 25 11.01 -6.68 -4.39
N GLY A 26 10.03 -7.53 -4.11
CA GLY A 26 9.20 -8.19 -5.09
C GLY A 26 8.22 -9.14 -4.42
N TYR A 27 7.95 -10.23 -5.09
CA TYR A 27 7.11 -11.33 -4.59
C TYR A 27 7.85 -12.64 -4.77
N ILE A 28 7.58 -13.57 -3.85
CA ILE A 28 7.99 -14.96 -3.94
C ILE A 28 6.74 -15.83 -4.06
N SER A 29 6.70 -16.68 -5.09
CA SER A 29 5.61 -17.63 -5.36
C SER A 29 5.91 -18.94 -4.66
N ILE A 30 5.19 -19.25 -3.61
CA ILE A 30 5.33 -20.45 -2.80
C ILE A 30 4.52 -21.59 -3.46
N PRO A 31 5.16 -22.75 -3.76
CA PRO A 31 4.51 -23.81 -4.53
C PRO A 31 3.44 -24.59 -3.75
N GLU A 32 3.57 -24.76 -2.45
CA GLU A 32 2.62 -25.51 -1.62
C GLU A 32 2.60 -25.00 -0.17
N ASP A 33 1.51 -25.26 0.53
CA ASP A 33 1.37 -24.89 1.95
C ASP A 33 2.40 -25.63 2.81
N GLY A 34 3.08 -24.93 3.71
CA GLY A 34 4.00 -25.59 4.61
C GLY A 34 4.93 -24.68 5.39
N GLU A 35 5.84 -25.31 6.15
CA GLU A 35 6.93 -24.63 6.83
C GLU A 35 8.11 -24.49 5.87
N TYR A 36 8.57 -23.24 5.68
CA TYR A 36 9.76 -22.90 4.91
C TYR A 36 10.83 -22.34 5.84
N VAL A 37 12.08 -22.70 5.57
CA VAL A 37 13.24 -22.14 6.25
C VAL A 37 14.00 -21.29 5.25
N PHE A 38 14.12 -20.00 5.52
CA PHE A 38 14.91 -19.08 4.71
C PHE A 38 16.26 -18.85 5.37
N TYR A 39 17.27 -18.64 4.55
CA TYR A 39 18.63 -18.36 4.99
C TYR A 39 19.17 -17.13 4.28
N THR A 40 19.90 -16.30 5.00
CA THR A 40 20.78 -15.30 4.40
C THR A 40 22.20 -15.58 4.86
N SER A 41 23.13 -15.61 3.90
CA SER A 41 24.58 -15.64 4.13
C SER A 41 25.13 -14.32 3.65
N SER A 42 25.69 -13.51 4.52
CA SER A 42 26.11 -12.13 4.16
C SER A 42 27.35 -11.69 4.93
N ASP A 43 28.07 -10.77 4.30
CA ASP A 43 29.19 -9.98 4.80
C ASP A 43 28.99 -8.53 4.27
N ASP A 44 28.58 -7.54 5.05
CA ASP A 44 28.14 -7.58 6.44
C ASP A 44 26.67 -8.04 6.58
N GLY A 45 25.81 -7.16 7.09
CA GLY A 45 24.50 -7.47 7.59
C GLY A 45 23.40 -7.60 6.55
N SER A 46 22.45 -8.48 6.82
CA SER A 46 21.25 -8.65 6.00
C SER A 46 19.99 -8.96 6.83
N ARG A 47 18.82 -8.67 6.26
CA ARG A 47 17.51 -9.05 6.79
C ARG A 47 16.61 -9.54 5.69
N LEU A 48 15.82 -10.59 5.95
CA LEU A 48 14.85 -11.14 5.01
C LEU A 48 13.45 -11.09 5.61
N TYR A 49 12.50 -10.63 4.79
CA TYR A 49 11.09 -10.50 5.15
C TYR A 49 10.22 -11.27 4.16
N VAL A 50 9.20 -11.95 4.67
CA VAL A 50 8.12 -12.54 3.87
C VAL A 50 6.79 -11.99 4.38
N GLY A 51 5.97 -11.45 3.50
CA GLY A 51 4.83 -10.65 3.91
C GLY A 51 5.28 -9.42 4.70
N SER A 52 4.70 -9.23 5.88
CA SER A 52 5.11 -8.18 6.85
C SER A 52 6.07 -8.70 7.92
N GLY A 53 6.39 -10.01 7.93
CA GLY A 53 7.19 -10.65 8.96
C GLY A 53 8.69 -10.59 8.68
N LEU A 54 9.49 -10.24 9.68
CA LEU A 54 10.95 -10.43 9.66
C LEU A 54 11.22 -11.91 9.91
N VAL A 55 11.70 -12.62 8.88
CA VAL A 55 11.97 -14.07 8.94
C VAL A 55 13.42 -14.33 9.31
N VAL A 56 14.38 -13.67 8.65
CA VAL A 56 15.80 -13.79 9.00
C VAL A 56 16.36 -12.45 9.46
N ASN A 57 16.98 -12.43 10.62
CA ASN A 57 17.72 -11.29 11.13
C ASN A 57 19.22 -11.66 11.21
N ASN A 58 19.96 -11.24 10.22
CA ASN A 58 21.42 -11.37 10.13
C ASN A 58 22.06 -9.98 10.06
N ASP A 59 21.57 -9.05 10.88
CA ASP A 59 22.01 -7.67 10.92
C ASP A 59 23.27 -7.51 11.76
N GLY A 60 24.09 -6.53 11.43
CA GLY A 60 25.30 -6.17 12.16
C GLY A 60 26.55 -6.13 11.26
N ASP A 61 27.61 -5.52 11.79
CA ASP A 61 28.96 -5.57 11.21
C ASP A 61 29.59 -6.93 11.52
N HIS A 62 29.76 -7.78 10.52
CA HIS A 62 30.35 -9.12 10.70
C HIS A 62 30.85 -9.68 9.36
N GLY A 63 31.89 -10.52 9.41
CA GLY A 63 32.31 -11.31 8.25
C GLY A 63 31.24 -12.30 7.82
N MET A 64 31.48 -12.98 6.71
CA MET A 64 30.52 -13.92 6.11
C MET A 64 29.86 -14.83 7.16
N THR A 65 28.60 -14.60 7.43
CA THR A 65 27.81 -15.30 8.43
C THR A 65 26.49 -15.73 7.85
N GLU A 66 26.07 -16.96 8.15
CA GLU A 66 24.75 -17.46 7.77
C GLU A 66 23.81 -17.48 8.97
N ARG A 67 22.58 -16.99 8.74
CA ARG A 67 21.45 -17.06 9.67
C ARG A 67 20.22 -17.58 8.95
N ASN A 68 19.31 -18.18 9.71
CA ASN A 68 18.06 -18.67 9.17
C ASN A 68 16.86 -18.28 10.04
N GLY A 69 15.69 -18.46 9.46
CA GLY A 69 14.41 -18.29 10.14
C GLY A 69 13.31 -19.05 9.43
N LYS A 70 12.26 -19.38 10.17
CA LYS A 70 11.13 -20.17 9.70
C LYS A 70 9.92 -19.33 9.45
N ALA A 71 9.14 -19.69 8.44
CA ALA A 71 7.83 -19.11 8.15
C ALA A 71 6.86 -20.22 7.74
N ILE A 72 5.64 -20.17 8.24
CA ILE A 72 4.54 -21.01 7.76
C ILE A 72 3.84 -20.19 6.67
N LEU A 73 3.85 -20.71 5.45
CA LEU A 73 3.36 -20.02 4.27
C LEU A 73 2.29 -20.87 3.57
N SER A 74 1.30 -20.21 2.98
CA SER A 74 0.38 -20.82 2.04
C SER A 74 0.97 -20.80 0.62
N ALA A 75 0.51 -21.67 -0.24
CA ALA A 75 0.81 -21.59 -1.67
C ALA A 75 0.33 -20.24 -2.25
N GLY A 76 1.11 -19.71 -3.21
CA GLY A 76 0.82 -18.44 -3.88
C GLY A 76 1.85 -17.36 -3.59
N ASP A 77 1.52 -16.13 -3.98
CA ASP A 77 2.46 -15.00 -3.95
C ASP A 77 2.49 -14.30 -2.60
N HIS A 78 3.69 -14.15 -2.06
CA HIS A 78 3.96 -13.40 -0.84
C HIS A 78 4.90 -12.25 -1.13
N ALA A 79 4.65 -11.07 -0.53
CA ALA A 79 5.61 -9.97 -0.60
C ALA A 79 6.96 -10.45 -0.05
N PHE A 80 8.04 -10.15 -0.77
CA PHE A 80 9.39 -10.61 -0.45
C PHE A 80 10.35 -9.44 -0.46
N LYS A 81 11.15 -9.31 0.61
CA LYS A 81 12.12 -8.23 0.71
C LYS A 81 13.40 -8.72 1.40
N VAL A 82 14.55 -8.40 0.78
CA VAL A 82 15.86 -8.59 1.39
C VAL A 82 16.57 -7.24 1.47
N THR A 83 17.10 -6.93 2.62
CA THR A 83 18.00 -5.78 2.81
C THR A 83 19.41 -6.28 3.11
N TYR A 84 20.40 -5.60 2.59
CA TYR A 84 21.80 -5.91 2.74
C TYR A 84 22.61 -4.63 2.85
N PHE A 85 23.66 -4.67 3.64
CA PHE A 85 24.67 -3.61 3.63
C PHE A 85 26.08 -4.21 3.76
N ASN A 86 27.06 -3.51 3.22
CA ASN A 86 28.48 -3.73 3.48
C ASN A 86 29.11 -2.39 3.89
N HIS A 87 29.64 -2.34 5.11
CA HIS A 87 30.36 -1.19 5.64
C HIS A 87 31.77 -1.13 5.07
N GLY A 88 32.48 -2.25 5.03
CA GLY A 88 33.83 -2.30 4.49
C GLY A 88 34.41 -3.72 4.48
N GLY A 89 35.51 -3.89 3.72
CA GLY A 89 36.17 -5.18 3.56
C GLY A 89 35.55 -6.06 2.48
N PRO A 90 35.61 -7.40 2.65
CA PRO A 90 34.90 -8.31 1.77
C PRO A 90 33.39 -8.05 1.74
N ALA A 91 32.74 -8.41 0.67
CA ALA A 91 31.30 -8.25 0.51
C ALA A 91 30.69 -9.52 -0.08
N GLY A 92 29.50 -9.88 0.36
CA GLY A 92 28.78 -11.02 -0.18
C GLY A 92 27.36 -11.12 0.33
N LEU A 93 26.45 -11.56 -0.54
CA LEU A 93 25.07 -11.86 -0.19
C LEU A 93 24.60 -13.07 -0.97
N SER A 94 24.08 -14.07 -0.25
CA SER A 94 23.37 -15.21 -0.83
C SER A 94 22.11 -15.51 -0.02
N VAL A 95 21.06 -15.94 -0.71
CA VAL A 95 19.77 -16.26 -0.11
C VAL A 95 19.35 -17.66 -0.51
N TYR A 96 18.97 -18.47 0.48
CA TYR A 96 18.55 -19.84 0.27
C TYR A 96 17.19 -20.10 0.91
N VAL A 97 16.55 -21.17 0.44
CA VAL A 97 15.28 -21.66 0.96
C VAL A 97 15.31 -23.18 1.07
N GLU A 98 14.60 -23.70 2.06
CA GLU A 98 14.28 -25.11 2.28
C GLU A 98 12.78 -25.18 2.55
N GLY A 99 12.10 -26.22 2.10
CA GLY A 99 10.65 -26.34 2.26
C GLY A 99 10.17 -27.78 2.21
N PRO A 100 8.84 -27.99 2.17
CA PRO A 100 8.28 -29.33 2.10
C PRO A 100 8.86 -30.12 0.93
N GLY A 101 9.45 -31.29 1.24
CA GLY A 101 10.05 -32.18 0.23
C GLY A 101 11.24 -31.60 -0.56
N MET A 102 11.78 -30.48 -0.14
CA MET A 102 12.86 -29.77 -0.84
C MET A 102 14.00 -29.44 0.11
N ASP A 103 15.20 -29.92 -0.25
CA ASP A 103 16.42 -29.58 0.46
C ASP A 103 16.81 -28.11 0.26
N LYS A 104 17.67 -27.61 1.16
CA LYS A 104 18.21 -26.25 1.08
C LYS A 104 18.86 -26.00 -0.28
N GLN A 105 18.35 -24.96 -0.97
CA GLN A 105 18.88 -24.50 -2.25
C GLN A 105 18.78 -22.97 -2.38
N ALA A 106 19.47 -22.40 -3.35
CA ALA A 106 19.26 -21.00 -3.68
C ALA A 106 17.76 -20.74 -4.01
N VAL A 107 17.25 -19.58 -3.63
CA VAL A 107 15.86 -19.23 -3.99
C VAL A 107 15.71 -19.31 -5.51
N PRO A 108 14.81 -20.18 -6.04
CA PRO A 108 14.65 -20.33 -7.49
C PRO A 108 14.24 -19.00 -8.14
N GLU A 109 14.88 -18.67 -9.25
CA GLU A 109 14.58 -17.44 -9.99
C GLU A 109 13.12 -17.40 -10.45
N GLU A 110 12.58 -18.54 -10.85
CA GLU A 110 11.18 -18.69 -11.29
C GLU A 110 10.15 -18.47 -10.17
N TRP A 111 10.59 -18.49 -8.89
CA TRP A 111 9.73 -18.12 -7.76
C TRP A 111 9.69 -16.63 -7.53
N LEU A 112 10.61 -15.88 -8.11
CA LEU A 112 10.73 -14.45 -7.89
C LEU A 112 9.99 -13.66 -8.98
N SER A 113 9.21 -12.69 -8.57
CA SER A 113 8.53 -11.79 -9.49
C SER A 113 8.50 -10.36 -8.94
N HIS A 114 8.28 -9.40 -9.83
CA HIS A 114 8.05 -8.02 -9.49
C HIS A 114 6.82 -7.49 -10.22
N LEU A 115 6.08 -6.58 -9.62
CA LEU A 115 5.00 -5.87 -10.29
C LEU A 115 5.62 -4.75 -11.12
N GLY A 116 5.82 -5.02 -12.42
CA GLY A 116 6.27 -4.14 -13.51
C GLY A 116 6.79 -2.75 -13.16
N GLN A 117 7.61 -2.15 -13.95
CA GLN A 117 8.30 -0.86 -13.81
C GLN A 117 9.14 -0.68 -12.52
N PRO A 118 10.42 -0.40 -12.63
CA PRO A 118 11.23 0.00 -11.49
C PRO A 118 10.52 1.18 -10.80
N MET A 119 10.39 1.12 -9.47
CA MET A 119 9.96 2.29 -8.70
C MET A 119 10.99 3.39 -8.90
N LEU A 120 10.68 4.30 -9.79
CA LEU A 120 11.49 5.50 -9.95
C LEU A 120 11.45 6.30 -8.64
N PRO A 121 12.54 6.96 -8.24
CA PRO A 121 12.53 7.85 -7.09
C PRO A 121 11.36 8.82 -7.23
N THR A 122 10.62 9.05 -6.15
CA THR A 122 9.51 10.00 -6.12
C THR A 122 9.97 11.33 -6.69
N GLY A 123 9.38 11.77 -7.80
CA GLY A 123 9.76 13.01 -8.52
C GLY A 123 10.64 12.83 -9.76
N SER A 124 11.02 11.58 -10.12
CA SER A 124 11.77 11.32 -11.37
C SER A 124 10.86 11.10 -12.58
N GLU A 125 9.58 10.86 -12.37
CA GLU A 125 8.59 10.83 -13.45
C GLU A 125 8.03 12.23 -13.68
N THR A 126 8.05 12.68 -14.92
CA THR A 126 7.18 13.78 -15.33
C THR A 126 5.75 13.23 -15.30
N PHE A 127 5.05 13.51 -14.22
CA PHE A 127 3.63 13.21 -14.14
C PHE A 127 2.90 13.95 -15.26
N SER A 128 2.44 13.22 -16.26
CA SER A 128 1.63 13.77 -17.34
C SER A 128 0.16 13.51 -17.04
N ILE A 129 -0.60 14.61 -16.90
CA ILE A 129 -2.03 14.52 -16.70
C ILE A 129 -2.69 14.06 -18.00
N ASP A 130 -3.31 12.89 -18.00
CA ASP A 130 -4.27 12.51 -19.03
C ASP A 130 -5.51 13.41 -18.91
N LYS A 131 -5.58 14.42 -19.77
CA LYS A 131 -6.66 15.43 -19.74
C LYS A 131 -8.05 14.80 -19.89
N THR A 132 -8.16 13.68 -20.60
CA THR A 132 -9.44 12.98 -20.81
C THR A 132 -9.87 12.34 -19.50
N LYS A 133 -8.97 11.60 -18.83
CA LYS A 133 -9.25 11.00 -17.52
C LYS A 133 -9.50 12.04 -16.44
N ALA A 134 -8.75 13.15 -16.47
CA ALA A 134 -8.95 14.25 -15.53
C ALA A 134 -10.36 14.87 -15.69
N SER A 135 -10.81 15.10 -16.91
CA SER A 135 -12.16 15.61 -17.18
C SER A 135 -13.25 14.61 -16.78
N GLN A 136 -13.02 13.32 -17.00
CA GLN A 136 -13.94 12.28 -16.53
C GLN A 136 -13.98 12.23 -15.00
N GLY A 137 -12.82 12.32 -14.33
CA GLY A 137 -12.72 12.40 -12.88
C GLY A 137 -13.49 13.60 -12.30
N GLN A 138 -13.37 14.77 -12.94
CA GLN A 138 -14.15 15.95 -12.58
C GLN A 138 -15.68 15.73 -12.69
N ALA A 139 -16.11 15.08 -13.78
CA ALA A 139 -17.52 14.76 -13.97
C ALA A 139 -18.04 13.79 -12.90
N TRP A 140 -17.25 12.75 -12.58
CA TRP A 140 -17.57 11.81 -11.51
C TRP A 140 -17.58 12.46 -10.14
N PHE A 141 -16.62 13.35 -9.84
CA PHE A 141 -16.55 14.10 -8.59
C PHE A 141 -17.83 14.89 -8.32
N ARG A 142 -18.40 15.53 -9.36
CA ARG A 142 -19.71 16.22 -9.26
C ARG A 142 -20.86 15.22 -9.15
N LYS A 143 -20.89 14.19 -10.01
CA LYS A 143 -21.99 13.23 -10.08
C LYS A 143 -22.16 12.41 -8.81
N LEU A 144 -21.04 12.04 -8.15
CA LEU A 144 -21.04 11.27 -6.90
C LEU A 144 -21.27 12.16 -5.66
N GLY A 145 -21.45 13.48 -5.84
CA GLY A 145 -21.70 14.40 -4.73
C GLY A 145 -20.47 14.76 -3.90
N CYS A 146 -19.27 14.37 -4.31
CA CYS A 146 -18.04 14.74 -3.60
C CYS A 146 -17.85 16.25 -3.50
N ALA A 147 -18.32 17.00 -4.53
CA ALA A 147 -18.31 18.45 -4.56
C ALA A 147 -19.21 19.10 -3.50
N SER A 148 -20.05 18.34 -2.81
CA SER A 148 -20.88 18.87 -1.71
C SER A 148 -20.07 19.18 -0.45
N CYS A 149 -18.91 18.51 -0.28
CA CYS A 149 -18.04 18.67 0.89
C CYS A 149 -16.60 19.06 0.52
N HIS A 150 -16.18 18.77 -0.72
CA HIS A 150 -14.81 18.99 -1.15
C HIS A 150 -14.72 20.01 -2.28
N THR A 151 -13.69 20.85 -2.22
CA THR A 151 -13.35 21.81 -3.28
C THR A 151 -12.06 21.35 -3.97
N ILE A 152 -12.06 21.29 -5.31
CA ILE A 152 -10.84 21.10 -6.08
C ILE A 152 -10.27 22.47 -6.44
N LEU A 153 -9.00 22.69 -6.07
CA LEU A 153 -8.27 23.91 -6.40
C LEU A 153 -7.36 23.64 -7.62
N GLU A 154 -7.41 24.54 -8.58
CA GLU A 154 -6.49 24.54 -9.71
C GLU A 154 -5.75 25.89 -9.71
N SER A 155 -4.41 25.84 -9.60
CA SER A 155 -3.54 27.03 -9.53
C SER A 155 -3.95 28.04 -8.46
N GLY A 156 -4.47 27.55 -7.31
CA GLY A 156 -4.90 28.41 -6.19
C GLY A 156 -6.33 28.97 -6.32
N ALA A 157 -7.03 28.71 -7.42
CA ALA A 157 -8.43 29.06 -7.60
C ALA A 157 -9.31 27.80 -7.56
N ALA A 158 -10.53 27.92 -7.04
CA ALA A 158 -11.49 26.83 -7.02
C ALA A 158 -11.97 26.53 -8.45
N SER A 159 -11.55 25.36 -9.00
CA SER A 159 -12.05 24.89 -10.30
C SER A 159 -13.37 24.13 -10.18
N ILE A 160 -13.56 23.46 -9.03
CA ILE A 160 -14.83 22.88 -8.60
C ILE A 160 -15.03 23.32 -7.17
N ALA A 161 -15.91 24.30 -6.96
CA ALA A 161 -16.33 24.71 -5.62
C ALA A 161 -17.21 23.62 -5.00
N ALA A 162 -17.11 23.45 -3.68
CA ALA A 162 -18.14 22.75 -2.93
C ALA A 162 -19.50 23.40 -3.24
N SER A 163 -20.54 22.60 -3.43
CA SER A 163 -21.87 23.15 -3.55
C SER A 163 -22.17 23.90 -2.25
N GLU A 164 -22.86 25.04 -2.35
CA GLU A 164 -23.38 25.72 -1.16
C GLU A 164 -24.44 24.83 -0.51
N ALA A 165 -23.96 23.86 0.30
CA ALA A 165 -24.85 23.05 1.12
C ALA A 165 -25.55 23.98 2.11
N LYS A 166 -26.87 23.91 2.16
CA LYS A 166 -27.62 24.64 3.19
C LYS A 166 -27.13 24.14 4.56
N PRO A 167 -26.97 25.04 5.55
CA PRO A 167 -26.69 24.62 6.90
C PRO A 167 -27.68 23.53 7.37
N LEU A 168 -27.23 22.53 8.08
CA LEU A 168 -28.07 21.40 8.51
C LEU A 168 -29.32 21.85 9.25
N ILE A 169 -29.21 22.94 10.02
CA ILE A 169 -30.31 23.60 10.74
C ILE A 169 -31.40 24.18 9.82
N SER A 170 -31.05 24.47 8.57
CA SER A 170 -32.00 25.02 7.59
C SER A 170 -32.64 23.98 6.68
N ILE A 171 -32.27 22.69 6.89
CA ILE A 171 -32.81 21.57 6.12
C ILE A 171 -34.05 21.06 6.83
N GLY A 172 -35.22 21.27 6.22
CA GLY A 172 -36.44 20.60 6.70
C GLY A 172 -36.30 19.08 6.62
N ILE A 173 -36.45 18.41 7.75
CA ILE A 173 -36.34 16.97 7.81
C ILE A 173 -37.63 16.36 7.29
N ASP A 174 -37.57 15.85 6.05
CA ASP A 174 -38.62 15.04 5.47
C ASP A 174 -38.03 13.61 5.33
N SER A 175 -38.36 12.73 6.27
CA SER A 175 -37.86 11.34 6.31
C SER A 175 -38.24 10.50 5.07
N GLY A 176 -39.13 11.00 4.27
CA GLY A 176 -39.53 10.36 3.01
C GLY A 176 -38.79 10.85 1.77
N LYS A 177 -37.81 11.76 1.91
CA LYS A 177 -37.09 12.35 0.76
C LYS A 177 -35.58 12.41 0.98
N GLY A 178 -34.85 12.49 -0.12
CA GLY A 178 -33.39 12.64 -0.12
C GLY A 178 -32.66 11.39 0.39
N CYS A 179 -31.56 11.60 1.10
CA CYS A 179 -30.68 10.53 1.58
C CYS A 179 -31.30 9.61 2.65
N LEU A 180 -32.39 10.03 3.27
CA LEU A 180 -33.11 9.24 4.28
C LEU A 180 -34.27 8.45 3.68
N SER A 181 -34.54 8.56 2.38
CA SER A 181 -35.57 7.80 1.68
C SER A 181 -35.12 6.39 1.36
N ASP A 182 -36.07 5.43 1.36
CA ASP A 182 -35.84 4.07 0.83
C ASP A 182 -35.74 4.09 -0.71
N GLU A 183 -36.31 5.11 -1.34
CA GLU A 183 -36.25 5.34 -2.79
C GLU A 183 -35.72 6.75 -3.05
N PRO A 184 -34.41 6.97 -2.91
CA PRO A 184 -33.84 8.28 -3.19
C PRO A 184 -33.96 8.62 -4.67
N GLY A 185 -34.22 9.86 -4.97
CA GLY A 185 -34.22 10.36 -6.35
C GLY A 185 -32.83 10.23 -7.00
N ILE A 186 -32.75 10.41 -8.34
CA ILE A 186 -31.53 10.25 -9.15
C ILE A 186 -30.34 11.10 -8.64
N SER A 187 -30.60 12.16 -7.87
CA SER A 187 -29.59 13.09 -7.34
C SER A 187 -29.18 12.82 -5.90
N SER A 188 -29.75 11.83 -5.24
CA SER A 188 -29.46 11.51 -3.83
C SER A 188 -28.84 10.12 -3.71
N PRO A 189 -27.79 9.93 -2.90
CA PRO A 189 -27.23 8.61 -2.66
C PRO A 189 -28.21 7.73 -1.90
N LEU A 190 -28.24 6.43 -2.22
CA LEU A 190 -28.99 5.44 -1.48
C LEU A 190 -28.15 4.90 -0.32
N TYR A 191 -28.61 5.13 0.90
CA TYR A 191 -28.06 4.52 2.10
C TYR A 191 -29.00 3.40 2.57
N HIS A 192 -28.50 2.19 2.72
CA HIS A 192 -29.28 1.07 3.25
C HIS A 192 -29.43 1.19 4.78
N LEU A 193 -30.20 2.18 5.21
CA LEU A 193 -30.44 2.45 6.62
C LEU A 193 -31.63 1.63 7.13
N THR A 194 -31.48 1.06 8.31
CA THR A 194 -32.62 0.48 9.06
C THR A 194 -33.55 1.59 9.57
N SER A 195 -34.79 1.25 9.92
CA SER A 195 -35.74 2.19 10.51
C SER A 195 -35.18 2.86 11.77
N SER A 196 -34.49 2.09 12.61
CA SER A 196 -33.87 2.61 13.84
C SER A 196 -32.74 3.61 13.56
N GLU A 197 -31.92 3.36 12.54
CA GLU A 197 -30.85 4.30 12.13
C GLU A 197 -31.42 5.59 11.55
N ARG A 198 -32.52 5.52 10.78
CA ARG A 198 -33.22 6.70 10.27
C ARG A 198 -33.79 7.54 11.39
N GLU A 199 -34.47 6.89 12.36
CA GLU A 199 -35.01 7.57 13.53
C GLU A 199 -33.93 8.25 14.36
N ALA A 200 -32.79 7.56 14.57
CA ALA A 200 -31.67 8.13 15.29
C ALA A 200 -31.09 9.37 14.58
N ILE A 201 -30.89 9.29 13.25
CA ILE A 201 -30.40 10.42 12.44
C ILE A 201 -31.41 11.57 12.49
N THR A 202 -32.68 11.31 12.27
CA THR A 202 -33.75 12.30 12.28
C THR A 202 -33.84 12.99 13.63
N SER A 203 -33.79 12.23 14.72
CA SER A 203 -33.78 12.77 16.08
C SER A 203 -32.54 13.63 16.34
N SER A 204 -31.38 13.18 15.93
CA SER A 204 -30.13 13.94 16.10
C SER A 204 -30.16 15.30 15.36
N ILE A 205 -30.68 15.31 14.14
CA ILE A 205 -30.79 16.55 13.36
C ILE A 205 -31.82 17.50 13.99
N SER A 206 -32.91 16.99 14.52
CA SER A 206 -33.95 17.80 15.18
C SER A 206 -33.47 18.50 16.46
N HIS A 207 -32.39 17.97 17.07
CA HIS A 207 -31.82 18.50 18.31
C HIS A 207 -30.48 19.23 18.09
N ILE A 208 -30.09 19.47 16.83
CA ILE A 208 -28.77 20.06 16.51
C ILE A 208 -28.60 21.48 17.08
N GLU A 209 -29.70 22.21 17.29
CA GLU A 209 -29.67 23.54 17.92
C GLU A 209 -29.19 23.49 19.37
N ASN A 210 -29.32 22.34 20.03
CA ASN A 210 -28.95 22.16 21.43
C ASN A 210 -27.51 21.61 21.59
N LEU A 211 -26.85 21.27 20.49
CA LEU A 211 -25.46 20.87 20.51
C LEU A 211 -24.60 22.15 20.48
N SER A 212 -24.36 22.75 21.65
CA SER A 212 -23.32 23.77 21.80
C SER A 212 -22.01 23.18 21.32
N ASN A 213 -21.44 23.77 20.29
CA ASN A 213 -20.23 23.35 19.60
C ASN A 213 -19.06 23.17 20.59
N PRO A 214 -18.54 21.95 20.83
CA PRO A 214 -17.45 21.72 21.76
C PRO A 214 -16.09 21.63 21.05
N LEU A 215 -15.88 22.36 19.94
CA LEU A 215 -14.57 22.47 19.28
C LEU A 215 -14.21 23.93 19.06
#